data_0a35f916c55be9c2c2ed961e22430003
#
_entry.id   0a35f916c55be9c2c2ed961e22430003
#
_cell.length_a   1.000
_cell.length_b   1.000
_cell.length_c   1.000
_cell.angle_alpha   90.00
_cell.angle_beta   90.00
_cell.angle_gamma   90.00
#
_symmetry.space_group_name_H-M   'P 1'
#
loop_
_entity.id
_entity.type
_entity.pdbx_description
1 polymer ?
#
loop_
_entity_poly.entity_id
_entity_poly.type
_entity_poly.pdbx_seq_one_letter_code
_entity_poly.pdbx_strand_id
1 'polypeptide(L)'
;MKYEKLNKRAMGFIILSDLIKIVIRYIILIPILYVPFKFFPEIVSIGLKLLILKDILYLMICPKIKYERYRYSITEDSIEIKEGFLFVEINIVPIERIHKIIIKKAPIHKLFNLSNVVLTTAGGDVIIKLLDDKKIKAISSMLNYKINEIAKEAKLNEKS
;
A
#
# COMPACT_ATOMS: atom_id res chain seq x y z
N MET A 1 19.55 9.04 7.75
CA MET A 1 18.11 8.61 7.75
C MET A 1 18.05 7.08 7.80
N LYS A 2 17.26 6.52 8.71
CA LYS A 2 17.15 5.06 8.87
C LYS A 2 15.82 4.59 8.24
N TYR A 3 15.90 4.01 7.06
CA TYR A 3 14.73 3.43 6.40
C TYR A 3 14.33 2.11 7.06
N GLU A 4 13.06 1.99 7.39
CA GLU A 4 12.47 0.77 7.92
C GLU A 4 11.87 -0.09 6.80
N LYS A 5 11.96 -1.42 7.00
CA LYS A 5 11.36 -2.42 6.12
C LYS A 5 9.96 -2.78 6.62
N LEU A 6 9.12 -3.26 5.72
CA LEU A 6 7.86 -3.89 6.08
C LEU A 6 8.07 -5.12 6.99
N ASN A 7 7.07 -5.41 7.82
CA ASN A 7 7.04 -6.65 8.59
C ASN A 7 7.03 -7.87 7.66
N LYS A 8 7.64 -8.99 8.05
CA LYS A 8 7.64 -10.26 7.27
C LYS A 8 6.21 -10.72 6.89
N ARG A 9 5.23 -10.45 7.74
CA ARG A 9 3.80 -10.75 7.48
C ARG A 9 3.24 -9.98 6.28
N ALA A 10 3.82 -8.84 5.94
CA ALA A 10 3.40 -8.05 4.78
C ALA A 10 3.61 -8.78 3.45
N MET A 11 4.62 -9.66 3.36
CA MET A 11 4.83 -10.47 2.17
C MET A 11 3.65 -11.43 1.92
N GLY A 12 3.21 -12.15 2.96
CA GLY A 12 2.03 -13.02 2.86
C GLY A 12 0.76 -12.25 2.48
N PHE A 13 0.57 -11.05 3.04
CA PHE A 13 -0.52 -10.16 2.67
C PHE A 13 -0.48 -9.76 1.19
N ILE A 14 0.69 -9.38 0.66
CA ILE A 14 0.84 -8.97 -0.74
C ILE A 14 0.51 -10.13 -1.67
N ILE A 15 1.03 -11.34 -1.38
CA ILE A 15 0.75 -12.55 -2.18
C ILE A 15 -0.75 -12.86 -2.17
N LEU A 16 -1.39 -12.91 -1.00
CA LEU A 16 -2.81 -13.21 -0.89
C LEU A 16 -3.68 -12.15 -1.59
N SER A 17 -3.34 -10.88 -1.41
CA SER A 17 -4.04 -9.77 -2.07
C SER A 17 -3.96 -9.85 -3.61
N ASP A 18 -2.78 -10.14 -4.15
CA ASP A 18 -2.57 -10.27 -5.59
C ASP A 18 -3.25 -11.54 -6.13
N LEU A 19 -3.25 -12.65 -5.38
CA LEU A 19 -3.98 -13.87 -5.72
C LEU A 19 -5.50 -13.64 -5.78
N ILE A 20 -6.07 -12.95 -4.81
CA ILE A 20 -7.51 -12.59 -4.81
C ILE A 20 -7.86 -11.75 -6.04
N LYS A 21 -7.05 -10.77 -6.41
CA LYS A 21 -7.26 -9.96 -7.62
C LYS A 21 -7.25 -10.82 -8.89
N ILE A 22 -6.35 -11.79 -8.96
CA ILE A 22 -6.28 -12.73 -10.08
C ILE A 22 -7.54 -13.57 -10.14
N VAL A 23 -7.97 -14.15 -9.01
CA VAL A 23 -9.21 -14.95 -8.93
C VAL A 23 -10.44 -14.14 -9.37
N ILE A 24 -10.62 -12.93 -8.85
CA ILE A 24 -11.72 -12.04 -9.25
C ILE A 24 -11.67 -11.75 -10.75
N ARG A 25 -10.49 -11.49 -11.30
CA ARG A 25 -10.31 -11.28 -12.74
C ARG A 25 -10.78 -12.48 -13.56
N TYR A 26 -10.42 -13.72 -13.16
CA TYR A 26 -10.88 -14.92 -13.88
C TYR A 26 -12.38 -15.17 -13.73
N ILE A 27 -12.98 -14.88 -12.58
CA ILE A 27 -14.43 -14.98 -12.37
C ILE A 27 -15.19 -14.07 -13.38
N ILE A 28 -14.65 -12.88 -13.66
CA ILE A 28 -15.23 -11.95 -14.62
C ILE A 28 -14.90 -12.35 -16.06
N LEU A 29 -13.66 -12.79 -16.32
CA LEU A 29 -13.16 -13.07 -17.66
C LEU A 29 -13.77 -14.32 -18.28
N ILE A 30 -13.96 -15.40 -17.52
CA ILE A 30 -14.46 -16.69 -18.02
C ILE A 30 -15.85 -16.55 -18.70
N PRO A 31 -16.87 -15.90 -18.08
CA PRO A 31 -18.15 -15.69 -18.74
C PRO A 31 -18.06 -14.87 -20.03
N ILE A 32 -17.18 -13.86 -20.04
CA ILE A 32 -16.98 -12.99 -21.22
C ILE A 32 -16.39 -13.78 -22.39
N LEU A 33 -15.45 -14.69 -22.09
CA LEU A 33 -14.80 -15.51 -23.10
C LEU A 33 -15.65 -16.69 -23.60
N TYR A 34 -16.78 -16.96 -22.98
CA TYR A 34 -17.65 -18.08 -23.37
C TYR A 34 -18.17 -17.94 -24.80
N VAL A 35 -18.57 -16.76 -25.23
CA VAL A 35 -19.09 -16.51 -26.59
C VAL A 35 -17.99 -16.70 -27.65
N PRO A 36 -16.82 -16.01 -27.58
CA PRO A 36 -15.76 -16.20 -28.55
C PRO A 36 -15.17 -17.61 -28.52
N PHE A 37 -15.22 -18.33 -27.41
CA PHE A 37 -14.79 -19.73 -27.33
C PHE A 37 -15.60 -20.65 -28.23
N LYS A 38 -16.89 -20.39 -28.42
CA LYS A 38 -17.74 -21.15 -29.36
C LYS A 38 -17.29 -21.05 -30.83
N PHE A 39 -16.77 -19.87 -31.21
CA PHE A 39 -16.39 -19.59 -32.60
C PHE A 39 -14.90 -19.83 -32.88
N PHE A 40 -14.05 -19.58 -31.88
CA PHE A 40 -12.59 -19.62 -32.01
C PHE A 40 -11.93 -20.34 -30.83
N PRO A 41 -12.22 -21.64 -30.58
CA PRO A 41 -11.80 -22.32 -29.35
C PRO A 41 -10.28 -22.41 -29.22
N GLU A 42 -9.55 -22.61 -30.30
CA GLU A 42 -8.08 -22.73 -30.26
C GLU A 42 -7.41 -21.41 -29.88
N ILE A 43 -7.82 -20.32 -30.51
CA ILE A 43 -7.26 -18.98 -30.25
C ILE A 43 -7.52 -18.56 -28.80
N VAL A 44 -8.74 -18.76 -28.31
CA VAL A 44 -9.12 -18.42 -26.92
C VAL A 44 -8.36 -19.32 -25.92
N SER A 45 -8.20 -20.60 -26.23
CA SER A 45 -7.45 -21.54 -25.39
C SER A 45 -5.97 -21.14 -25.27
N ILE A 46 -5.33 -20.79 -26.40
CA ILE A 46 -3.94 -20.31 -26.39
C ILE A 46 -3.82 -19.03 -25.58
N GLY A 47 -4.72 -18.06 -25.79
CA GLY A 47 -4.75 -16.80 -25.04
C GLY A 47 -4.88 -17.02 -23.54
N LEU A 48 -5.77 -17.93 -23.10
CA LEU A 48 -5.93 -18.29 -21.69
C LEU A 48 -4.67 -18.94 -21.10
N LYS A 49 -4.02 -19.85 -21.83
CA LYS A 49 -2.77 -20.48 -21.39
C LYS A 49 -1.66 -19.46 -21.18
N LEU A 50 -1.49 -18.53 -22.13
CA LEU A 50 -0.50 -17.45 -22.02
C LEU A 50 -0.79 -16.52 -20.84
N LEU A 51 -2.07 -16.21 -20.59
CA LEU A 51 -2.49 -15.37 -19.48
C LEU A 51 -2.23 -16.04 -18.13
N ILE A 52 -2.50 -17.35 -18.01
CA ILE A 52 -2.20 -18.13 -16.81
C ILE A 52 -0.67 -18.18 -16.58
N LEU A 53 0.10 -18.45 -17.61
CA LEU A 53 1.57 -18.47 -17.52
C LEU A 53 2.12 -17.13 -17.02
N LYS A 54 1.63 -16.03 -17.60
CA LYS A 54 1.98 -14.66 -17.15
C LYS A 54 1.65 -14.45 -15.67
N ASP A 55 0.48 -14.90 -15.20
CA ASP A 55 0.05 -14.70 -13.81
C ASP A 55 0.87 -15.53 -12.82
N ILE A 56 1.28 -16.73 -13.20
CA ILE A 56 2.21 -17.54 -12.40
C ILE A 56 3.55 -16.82 -12.25
N LEU A 57 4.13 -16.35 -13.37
CA LEU A 57 5.38 -15.58 -13.33
C LEU A 57 5.24 -14.30 -12.50
N TYR A 58 4.11 -13.61 -12.62
CA TYR A 58 3.82 -12.40 -11.84
C TYR A 58 3.81 -12.71 -10.33
N LEU A 59 3.11 -13.76 -9.89
CA LEU A 59 3.03 -14.15 -8.48
C LEU A 59 4.38 -14.58 -7.90
N MET A 60 5.26 -15.16 -8.71
CA MET A 60 6.60 -15.54 -8.26
C MET A 60 7.52 -14.35 -8.05
N ILE A 61 7.44 -13.34 -8.89
CA ILE A 61 8.43 -12.25 -8.96
C ILE A 61 7.93 -10.98 -8.27
N CYS A 62 6.72 -10.52 -8.61
CA CYS A 62 6.24 -9.19 -8.23
C CYS A 62 6.02 -8.98 -6.74
N PRO A 63 5.44 -9.91 -5.96
CA PRO A 63 5.25 -9.72 -4.53
C PRO A 63 6.57 -9.52 -3.78
N LYS A 64 7.60 -10.27 -4.17
CA LYS A 64 8.94 -10.15 -3.57
C LYS A 64 9.54 -8.78 -3.83
N ILE A 65 9.48 -8.30 -5.08
CA ILE A 65 10.03 -6.98 -5.44
C ILE A 65 9.26 -5.86 -4.73
N LYS A 66 7.93 -5.92 -4.70
CA LYS A 66 7.11 -4.95 -3.96
C LYS A 66 7.49 -4.89 -2.48
N TYR A 67 7.67 -6.04 -1.85
CA TYR A 67 8.07 -6.15 -0.45
C TYR A 67 9.49 -5.60 -0.21
N GLU A 68 10.45 -5.95 -1.06
CA GLU A 68 11.85 -5.55 -0.89
C GLU A 68 12.09 -4.07 -1.19
N ARG A 69 11.31 -3.47 -2.09
CA ARG A 69 11.48 -2.07 -2.49
C ARG A 69 10.73 -1.09 -1.63
N TYR A 70 9.67 -1.53 -0.95
CA TYR A 70 8.94 -0.64 -0.06
C TYR A 70 9.79 -0.32 1.18
N ARG A 71 9.99 0.97 1.41
CA ARG A 71 10.69 1.51 2.56
C ARG A 71 9.96 2.75 3.05
N TYR A 72 9.98 2.99 4.34
CA TYR A 72 9.52 4.24 4.91
C TYR A 72 10.50 4.71 5.98
N SER A 73 10.59 6.01 6.17
CA SER A 73 11.34 6.66 7.22
C SER A 73 10.48 7.72 7.87
N ILE A 74 10.48 7.77 9.19
CA ILE A 74 9.77 8.78 9.96
C ILE A 74 10.82 9.51 10.76
N THR A 75 10.99 10.79 10.47
CA THR A 75 11.88 11.71 11.16
C THR A 75 11.07 12.67 12.02
N GLU A 76 11.75 13.57 12.70
CA GLU A 76 11.07 14.61 13.49
C GLU A 76 10.30 15.60 12.62
N ASP A 77 10.73 15.86 11.40
CA ASP A 77 10.20 16.92 10.54
C ASP A 77 9.41 16.37 9.34
N SER A 78 9.68 15.13 8.91
CA SER A 78 9.08 14.59 7.69
C SER A 78 8.88 13.08 7.74
N ILE A 79 7.95 12.62 6.92
CA ILE A 79 7.71 11.21 6.61
C ILE A 79 8.10 10.98 5.16
N GLU A 80 8.98 10.03 4.94
CA GLU A 80 9.41 9.62 3.62
C GLU A 80 8.92 8.21 3.31
N ILE A 81 8.29 8.02 2.16
CA ILE A 81 7.82 6.74 1.69
C ILE A 81 8.43 6.48 0.32
N LYS A 82 9.17 5.38 0.23
CA LYS A 82 9.79 4.92 -1.00
C LYS A 82 9.09 3.65 -1.46
N GLU A 83 8.44 3.72 -2.62
CA GLU A 83 7.74 2.57 -3.19
C GLU A 83 7.91 2.52 -4.71
N GLY A 84 7.55 1.39 -5.32
CA GLY A 84 7.53 1.21 -6.77
C GLY A 84 8.01 -0.18 -7.20
N PHE A 85 7.63 -0.55 -8.42
CA PHE A 85 8.01 -1.85 -9.01
C PHE A 85 9.11 -1.68 -10.07
N LEU A 86 8.86 -0.97 -11.15
CA LEU A 86 9.85 -0.63 -12.18
C LEU A 86 10.48 0.75 -11.88
N PHE A 87 9.63 1.73 -11.64
CA PHE A 87 10.04 3.07 -11.24
C PHE A 87 9.92 3.21 -9.72
N VAL A 88 10.89 3.87 -9.11
CA VAL A 88 10.88 4.15 -7.68
C VAL A 88 10.34 5.55 -7.48
N GLU A 89 9.27 5.67 -6.73
CA GLU A 89 8.68 6.92 -6.30
C GLU A 89 9.04 7.18 -4.83
N ILE A 90 9.43 8.42 -4.53
CA ILE A 90 9.75 8.87 -3.19
C ILE A 90 8.78 9.98 -2.83
N ASN A 91 7.88 9.71 -1.90
CA ASN A 91 6.94 10.67 -1.37
C ASN A 91 7.48 11.22 -0.04
N ILE A 92 7.73 12.52 0.01
CA ILE A 92 8.20 13.23 1.21
C ILE A 92 7.09 14.14 1.71
N VAL A 93 6.66 13.91 2.93
CA VAL A 93 5.56 14.66 3.57
C VAL A 93 6.09 15.34 4.82
N PRO A 94 6.20 16.68 4.83
CA PRO A 94 6.47 17.43 6.06
C PRO A 94 5.34 17.22 7.08
N ILE A 95 5.69 16.99 8.36
CA ILE A 95 4.69 16.72 9.42
C ILE A 95 3.74 17.92 9.59
N GLU A 96 4.23 19.13 9.40
CA GLU A 96 3.46 20.38 9.46
C GLU A 96 2.29 20.45 8.46
N ARG A 97 2.40 19.72 7.35
CA ARG A 97 1.36 19.66 6.30
C ARG A 97 0.32 18.59 6.52
N ILE A 98 0.43 17.78 7.58
CA ILE A 98 -0.51 16.71 7.90
C ILE A 98 -1.69 17.30 8.69
N HIS A 99 -2.88 17.25 8.11
CA HIS A 99 -4.11 17.73 8.74
C HIS A 99 -4.88 16.61 9.45
N LYS A 100 -4.77 15.36 8.96
CA LYS A 100 -5.55 14.24 9.49
C LYS A 100 -4.80 12.92 9.35
N ILE A 101 -4.97 12.05 10.34
CA ILE A 101 -4.44 10.69 10.35
C ILE A 101 -5.62 9.73 10.40
N ILE A 102 -5.69 8.80 9.44
CA ILE A 102 -6.73 7.78 9.36
C ILE A 102 -6.08 6.39 9.34
N ILE A 103 -6.49 5.51 10.24
CA ILE A 103 -6.07 4.11 10.24
C ILE A 103 -7.09 3.30 9.47
N LYS A 104 -6.69 2.72 8.33
CA LYS A 104 -7.54 1.87 7.49
C LYS A 104 -7.19 0.39 7.69
N LYS A 105 -8.20 -0.40 8.07
CA LYS A 105 -8.09 -1.84 8.34
C LYS A 105 -9.12 -2.61 7.52
N ALA A 106 -8.73 -3.14 6.36
CA ALA A 106 -9.58 -4.00 5.56
C ALA A 106 -9.65 -5.44 6.16
N PRO A 107 -10.63 -6.29 5.79
CA PRO A 107 -10.73 -7.66 6.32
C PRO A 107 -9.44 -8.48 6.17
N ILE A 108 -8.78 -8.38 5.02
CA ILE A 108 -7.49 -9.07 4.75
C ILE A 108 -6.38 -8.56 5.68
N HIS A 109 -6.37 -7.27 6.03
CA HIS A 109 -5.39 -6.72 6.97
C HIS A 109 -5.51 -7.35 8.35
N LYS A 110 -6.73 -7.70 8.78
CA LYS A 110 -6.99 -8.35 10.08
C LYS A 110 -6.34 -9.73 10.16
N LEU A 111 -6.35 -10.50 9.07
CA LEU A 111 -5.72 -11.84 9.01
C LEU A 111 -4.21 -11.81 9.29
N PHE A 112 -3.55 -10.72 8.91
CA PHE A 112 -2.10 -10.56 9.08
C PHE A 112 -1.73 -9.64 10.25
N ASN A 113 -2.72 -9.09 10.99
CA ASN A 113 -2.52 -8.07 12.02
C ASN A 113 -1.74 -6.85 11.49
N LEU A 114 -2.12 -6.39 10.30
CA LEU A 114 -1.56 -5.23 9.63
C LEU A 114 -2.62 -4.17 9.42
N SER A 115 -2.20 -2.92 9.22
CA SER A 115 -3.09 -1.82 8.85
C SER A 115 -2.33 -0.80 8.01
N ASN A 116 -3.06 0.08 7.34
CA ASN A 116 -2.51 1.22 6.62
C ASN A 116 -2.78 2.50 7.42
N VAL A 117 -1.81 3.38 7.46
CA VAL A 117 -1.97 4.75 8.00
C VAL A 117 -2.05 5.69 6.81
N VAL A 118 -3.17 6.40 6.70
CA VAL A 118 -3.40 7.42 5.68
C VAL A 118 -3.16 8.78 6.31
N LEU A 119 -2.28 9.55 5.72
CA LEU A 119 -1.92 10.91 6.10
C LEU A 119 -2.54 11.85 5.07
N THR A 120 -3.52 12.64 5.50
CA THR A 120 -4.17 13.61 4.63
C THR A 120 -3.45 14.94 4.71
N THR A 121 -3.03 15.46 3.56
CA THR A 121 -2.39 16.76 3.38
C THR A 121 -3.19 17.62 2.41
N ALA A 122 -2.86 18.89 2.29
CA ALA A 122 -3.45 19.77 1.29
C ALA A 122 -3.17 19.32 -0.17
N GLY A 123 -2.09 18.57 -0.39
CA GLY A 123 -1.71 18.01 -1.70
C GLY A 123 -2.28 16.62 -1.98
N GLY A 124 -3.05 16.03 -1.06
CA GLY A 124 -3.64 14.71 -1.20
C GLY A 124 -3.29 13.74 -0.07
N ASP A 125 -3.73 12.50 -0.22
CA ASP A 125 -3.51 11.43 0.75
C ASP A 125 -2.21 10.68 0.46
N VAL A 126 -1.38 10.51 1.49
CA VAL A 126 -0.19 9.66 1.46
C VAL A 126 -0.39 8.48 2.41
N ILE A 127 -0.04 7.27 1.96
CA ILE A 127 -0.38 6.03 2.67
C ILE A 127 0.89 5.29 3.09
N ILE A 128 1.08 5.13 4.41
CA ILE A 128 2.06 4.19 4.95
C ILE A 128 1.37 2.83 5.01
N LYS A 129 1.87 1.86 4.23
CA LYS A 129 1.22 0.56 4.02
C LYS A 129 1.73 -0.49 5.00
N LEU A 130 0.84 -1.41 5.40
CA LEU A 130 1.16 -2.69 6.02
C LEU A 130 1.99 -2.60 7.32
N LEU A 131 1.63 -1.65 8.18
CA LEU A 131 2.21 -1.50 9.51
C LEU A 131 1.53 -2.46 10.50
N ASP A 132 2.29 -2.97 11.47
CA ASP A 132 1.72 -3.71 12.60
C ASP A 132 1.09 -2.77 13.65
N ASP A 133 0.18 -3.33 14.47
CA ASP A 133 -0.60 -2.54 15.44
C ASP A 133 0.28 -1.81 16.47
N LYS A 134 1.47 -2.35 16.80
CA LYS A 134 2.40 -1.71 17.74
C LYS A 134 3.02 -0.47 17.11
N LYS A 135 3.48 -0.58 15.86
CA LYS A 135 4.04 0.55 15.11
C LYS A 135 2.99 1.63 14.84
N ILE A 136 1.77 1.24 14.50
CA ILE A 136 0.68 2.19 14.28
C ILE A 136 0.41 3.04 15.53
N LYS A 137 0.32 2.41 16.69
CA LYS A 137 0.12 3.15 17.96
C LYS A 137 1.26 4.13 18.22
N ALA A 138 2.51 3.69 18.08
CA ALA A 138 3.68 4.53 18.27
C ALA A 138 3.72 5.71 17.28
N ILE A 139 3.48 5.45 15.99
CA ILE A 139 3.47 6.48 14.95
C ILE A 139 2.32 7.46 15.16
N SER A 140 1.10 6.96 15.43
CA SER A 140 -0.07 7.82 15.63
C SER A 140 0.07 8.69 16.87
N SER A 141 0.61 8.18 17.97
CA SER A 141 0.83 8.99 19.18
C SER A 141 1.90 10.06 18.96
N MET A 142 3.00 9.72 18.30
CA MET A 142 4.07 10.66 17.97
C MET A 142 3.58 11.78 17.04
N LEU A 143 2.85 11.43 15.98
CA LEU A 143 2.33 12.40 15.02
C LEU A 143 1.25 13.29 15.64
N ASN A 144 0.34 12.73 16.43
CA ASN A 144 -0.67 13.52 17.14
C ASN A 144 -0.03 14.51 18.13
N TYR A 145 1.01 14.09 18.85
CA TYR A 145 1.76 14.99 19.73
C TYR A 145 2.35 16.17 18.95
N LYS A 146 3.06 15.89 17.86
CA LYS A 146 3.70 16.93 17.02
C LYS A 146 2.69 17.87 16.35
N ILE A 147 1.60 17.35 15.79
CA ILE A 147 0.54 18.16 15.20
C ILE A 147 -0.06 19.11 16.24
N ASN A 148 -0.29 18.62 17.47
CA ASN A 148 -0.79 19.46 18.55
C ASN A 148 0.22 20.51 19.02
N GLU A 149 1.50 20.21 19.00
CA GLU A 149 2.58 21.14 19.34
C GLU A 149 2.65 22.27 18.31
N ILE A 150 2.67 21.95 17.03
CA ILE A 150 2.65 22.92 15.92
C ILE A 150 1.39 23.80 15.97
N ALA A 151 0.23 23.21 16.25
CA ALA A 151 -1.02 23.96 16.37
C ALA A 151 -1.03 24.94 17.57
N LYS A 152 -0.33 24.60 18.66
CA LYS A 152 -0.16 25.51 19.81
C LYS A 152 0.79 26.67 19.48
N GLU A 153 1.90 26.38 18.83
CA GLU A 153 2.87 27.41 18.41
C GLU A 153 2.24 28.42 17.43
N ALA A 154 1.47 27.92 16.44
CA ALA A 154 0.75 28.78 15.51
C ALA A 154 -0.22 29.74 16.23
N LYS A 155 -0.97 29.24 17.22
CA LYS A 155 -1.90 30.08 18.03
C LYS A 155 -1.19 31.10 18.93
N LEU A 156 0.02 30.82 19.37
CA LEU A 156 0.80 31.77 20.18
C LEU A 156 1.35 32.91 19.30
N ASN A 157 1.78 32.58 18.08
CA ASN A 157 2.29 33.56 17.11
C ASN A 157 1.18 34.49 16.55
N GLU A 158 -0.08 33.99 16.47
CA GLU A 158 -1.25 34.86 16.10
C GLU A 158 -1.65 35.88 17.17
N LYS A 159 -1.25 35.66 18.43
CA LYS A 159 -1.61 36.54 19.56
C LYS A 159 -0.51 37.55 19.92
N SER A 160 0.63 37.48 19.27
CA SER A 160 1.76 38.38 19.44
C SER A 160 1.82 39.41 18.33
#